data_4667b57ba64f84dddec108db84c22488
#
_entry.id   4667b57ba64f84dddec108db84c22488
#
_cell.length_a   1.000
_cell.length_b   1.000
_cell.length_c   1.000
_cell.angle_alpha   90.00
_cell.angle_beta   90.00
_cell.angle_gamma   90.00
#
_symmetry.space_group_name_H-M   'P 1'
#
loop_
_entity.id
_entity.type
_entity.pdbx_description
1 polymer ?
#
loop_
_entity_poly.entity_id
_entity_poly.type
_entity_poly.pdbx_seq_one_letter_code
_entity_poly.pdbx_strand_id
1 'polypeptide(L)'
;ATALAGVSALPVHAQSGGTIKIGVLHSLSGTMAISETVLKDTVLMAIDEINAQGGVLGKKLEPVVVDPASNWPLFAEKAKQLLTQDKVAVVFGCWTSVSRKSVLPVFEENNGLLFYPVQYEGEELSKNVFFTGAAPNQRAIPAVDFLMSKDGGGAKRWVLLGTDYVYPR
;
A
#
# COMPACT_ATOMS: atom_id res chain seq x y z
N ALA A 1 22.32 -59.51 17.26
CA ALA A 1 22.73 -58.54 16.24
C ALA A 1 21.53 -57.71 15.81
N THR A 2 21.45 -56.46 16.28
CA THR A 2 20.34 -55.54 15.98
C THR A 2 20.85 -54.58 14.93
N ALA A 3 20.30 -54.62 13.70
CA ALA A 3 20.64 -53.70 12.63
C ALA A 3 19.84 -52.41 12.78
N LEU A 4 20.53 -51.30 13.03
CA LEU A 4 19.96 -49.98 12.92
C LEU A 4 19.84 -49.60 11.44
N ALA A 5 18.61 -49.50 10.92
CA ALA A 5 18.36 -48.94 9.62
C ALA A 5 18.43 -47.40 9.71
N GLY A 6 19.50 -46.81 9.17
CA GLY A 6 19.62 -45.37 9.05
C GLY A 6 18.65 -44.80 8.00
N VAL A 7 17.70 -43.98 8.45
CA VAL A 7 16.82 -43.21 7.56
C VAL A 7 17.62 -42.05 7.02
N SER A 8 18.08 -42.15 5.79
CA SER A 8 18.69 -41.02 5.05
C SER A 8 17.57 -40.04 4.68
N ALA A 9 17.54 -38.89 5.36
CA ALA A 9 16.71 -37.78 4.93
C ALA A 9 17.25 -37.24 3.61
N LEU A 10 16.52 -37.44 2.52
CA LEU A 10 16.80 -36.82 1.25
C LEU A 10 16.60 -35.31 1.40
N PRO A 11 17.54 -34.47 0.92
CA PRO A 11 17.32 -33.04 0.90
C PRO A 11 16.11 -32.76 0.00
N VAL A 12 15.05 -32.23 0.58
CA VAL A 12 13.94 -31.63 -0.19
C VAL A 12 14.52 -30.41 -0.89
N HIS A 13 14.91 -30.57 -2.15
CA HIS A 13 15.17 -29.43 -3.00
C HIS A 13 13.84 -28.73 -3.21
N ALA A 14 13.62 -27.64 -2.45
CA ALA A 14 12.59 -26.70 -2.78
C ALA A 14 12.86 -26.23 -4.22
N GLN A 15 12.04 -26.66 -5.16
CA GLN A 15 12.08 -26.11 -6.51
C GLN A 15 11.90 -24.61 -6.39
N SER A 16 12.95 -23.86 -6.70
CA SER A 16 12.94 -22.40 -6.79
C SER A 16 12.09 -22.02 -8.00
N GLY A 17 10.79 -22.08 -7.85
CA GLY A 17 9.82 -21.79 -8.90
C GLY A 17 9.42 -20.32 -8.86
N GLY A 18 10.02 -19.49 -9.72
CA GLY A 18 9.54 -18.16 -10.05
C GLY A 18 9.69 -17.10 -8.95
N THR A 19 9.29 -15.90 -9.28
CA THR A 19 9.18 -14.75 -8.37
C THR A 19 7.73 -14.43 -8.08
N ILE A 20 7.47 -13.68 -7.01
CA ILE A 20 6.17 -13.05 -6.74
C ILE A 20 6.33 -11.56 -7.09
N LYS A 21 5.64 -11.11 -8.11
CA LYS A 21 5.68 -9.71 -8.52
C LYS A 21 4.84 -8.84 -7.59
N ILE A 22 5.43 -7.74 -7.15
CA ILE A 22 4.84 -6.74 -6.26
C ILE A 22 4.77 -5.41 -7.01
N GLY A 23 3.58 -4.88 -7.23
CA GLY A 23 3.38 -3.58 -7.85
C GLY A 23 3.70 -2.45 -6.88
N VAL A 24 4.43 -1.45 -7.37
CA VAL A 24 4.76 -0.22 -6.63
C VAL A 24 4.27 0.97 -7.45
N LEU A 25 3.17 1.58 -7.01
CA LEU A 25 2.45 2.62 -7.74
C LEU A 25 2.53 3.94 -6.99
N HIS A 26 3.62 4.66 -7.21
CA HIS A 26 3.90 5.96 -6.60
C HIS A 26 4.47 6.93 -7.62
N SER A 27 4.06 8.21 -7.54
CA SER A 27 4.61 9.25 -8.42
C SER A 27 6.08 9.51 -8.12
N LEU A 28 6.92 9.29 -9.11
CA LEU A 28 8.36 9.56 -9.06
C LEU A 28 8.71 10.87 -9.75
N SER A 29 7.75 11.45 -10.44
CA SER A 29 7.81 12.75 -11.10
C SER A 29 6.54 13.56 -10.83
N GLY A 30 6.58 14.87 -11.16
CA GLY A 30 5.49 15.79 -10.89
C GLY A 30 5.42 16.27 -9.43
N THR A 31 4.30 16.88 -9.06
CA THR A 31 4.14 17.59 -7.77
C THR A 31 4.17 16.69 -6.54
N MET A 32 3.79 15.42 -6.68
CA MET A 32 3.74 14.46 -5.56
C MET A 32 5.05 13.70 -5.36
N ALA A 33 6.02 13.82 -6.27
CA ALA A 33 7.28 13.08 -6.20
C ALA A 33 8.03 13.27 -4.87
N ILE A 34 7.97 14.48 -4.31
CA ILE A 34 8.62 14.81 -3.03
C ILE A 34 8.14 13.92 -1.87
N SER A 35 6.88 13.50 -1.89
CA SER A 35 6.30 12.64 -0.85
C SER A 35 6.30 11.17 -1.26
N GLU A 36 6.06 10.86 -2.52
CA GLU A 36 5.84 9.48 -2.97
C GLU A 36 7.13 8.72 -3.27
N THR A 37 8.24 9.40 -3.56
CA THR A 37 9.55 8.75 -3.76
C THR A 37 9.99 7.99 -2.51
N VAL A 38 9.81 8.58 -1.32
CA VAL A 38 10.16 7.94 -0.04
C VAL A 38 9.29 6.69 0.20
N LEU A 39 8.02 6.73 -0.18
CA LEU A 39 7.14 5.56 -0.06
C LEU A 39 7.61 4.42 -0.96
N LYS A 40 7.97 4.71 -2.21
CA LYS A 40 8.58 3.73 -3.11
C LYS A 40 9.84 3.13 -2.50
N ASP A 41 10.75 3.97 -1.98
CA ASP A 41 12.00 3.49 -1.37
C ASP A 41 11.74 2.59 -0.15
N THR A 42 10.73 2.92 0.66
CA THR A 42 10.31 2.10 1.82
C THR A 42 9.81 0.72 1.37
N VAL A 43 9.01 0.65 0.31
CA VAL A 43 8.54 -0.65 -0.22
C VAL A 43 9.72 -1.47 -0.76
N LEU A 44 10.66 -0.85 -1.48
CA LEU A 44 11.84 -1.54 -1.99
C LEU A 44 12.73 -2.05 -0.86
N MET A 45 12.95 -1.26 0.17
CA MET A 45 13.71 -1.67 1.37
C MET A 45 13.06 -2.90 2.03
N ALA A 46 11.75 -2.89 2.22
CA ALA A 46 11.04 -4.03 2.80
C ALA A 46 11.13 -5.29 1.92
N ILE A 47 11.06 -5.14 0.60
CA ILE A 47 11.25 -6.25 -0.35
C ILE A 47 12.66 -6.83 -0.22
N ASP A 48 13.68 -5.99 -0.14
CA ASP A 48 15.06 -6.43 0.01
C ASP A 48 15.28 -7.18 1.33
N GLU A 49 14.73 -6.69 2.44
CA GLU A 49 14.80 -7.37 3.74
C GLU A 49 14.10 -8.73 3.71
N ILE A 50 12.90 -8.82 3.16
CA ILE A 50 12.16 -10.07 3.02
C ILE A 50 12.94 -11.05 2.12
N ASN A 51 13.51 -10.54 1.03
CA ASN A 51 14.32 -11.35 0.12
C ASN A 51 15.61 -11.85 0.76
N ALA A 52 16.26 -11.06 1.61
CA ALA A 52 17.44 -11.48 2.36
C ALA A 52 17.12 -12.66 3.30
N GLN A 53 15.90 -12.69 3.85
CA GLN A 53 15.40 -13.76 4.73
C GLN A 53 14.85 -14.99 3.98
N GLY A 54 14.96 -15.04 2.64
CA GLY A 54 14.53 -16.19 1.84
C GLY A 54 13.26 -15.95 1.01
N GLY A 55 12.63 -14.79 1.12
CA GLY A 55 11.41 -14.43 0.39
C GLY A 55 10.15 -14.95 1.05
N VAL A 56 9.08 -15.06 0.28
CA VAL A 56 7.76 -15.51 0.72
C VAL A 56 7.45 -16.86 0.09
N LEU A 57 7.10 -17.86 0.90
CA LEU A 57 6.85 -19.24 0.45
C LEU A 57 8.00 -19.81 -0.42
N GLY A 58 9.24 -19.47 -0.09
CA GLY A 58 10.43 -19.90 -0.84
C GLY A 58 10.65 -19.17 -2.17
N LYS A 59 9.88 -18.13 -2.46
CA LYS A 59 10.01 -17.33 -3.68
C LYS A 59 10.50 -15.91 -3.35
N LYS A 60 11.37 -15.39 -4.19
CA LYS A 60 11.79 -13.98 -4.09
C LYS A 60 10.67 -13.05 -4.53
N LEU A 61 10.57 -11.89 -3.88
CA LEU A 61 9.71 -10.79 -4.30
C LEU A 61 10.43 -9.99 -5.38
N GLU A 62 9.70 -9.65 -6.45
CA GLU A 62 10.18 -8.86 -7.58
C GLU A 62 9.37 -7.57 -7.67
N PRO A 63 9.94 -6.39 -7.39
CA PRO A 63 9.23 -5.14 -7.49
C PRO A 63 9.00 -4.75 -8.96
N VAL A 64 7.77 -4.35 -9.29
CA VAL A 64 7.41 -3.72 -10.55
C VAL A 64 7.03 -2.28 -10.25
N VAL A 65 7.95 -1.36 -10.46
CA VAL A 65 7.80 0.06 -10.16
C VAL A 65 7.28 0.81 -11.37
N VAL A 66 6.23 1.60 -11.19
CA VAL A 66 5.66 2.45 -12.23
C VAL A 66 5.52 3.88 -11.72
N ASP A 67 5.71 4.85 -12.62
CA ASP A 67 5.54 6.27 -12.35
C ASP A 67 4.27 6.81 -13.02
N PRO A 68 3.22 7.15 -12.27
CA PRO A 68 2.04 7.81 -12.77
C PRO A 68 2.18 9.34 -12.85
N ALA A 69 3.36 9.91 -12.63
CA ALA A 69 3.74 11.30 -12.87
C ALA A 69 2.79 12.33 -12.25
N SER A 70 2.22 12.05 -11.06
CA SER A 70 1.23 12.92 -10.39
C SER A 70 -0.02 13.22 -11.25
N ASN A 71 -0.34 12.33 -12.19
CA ASN A 71 -1.46 12.45 -13.10
C ASN A 71 -2.52 11.38 -12.80
N TRP A 72 -3.71 11.80 -12.39
CA TRP A 72 -4.74 10.88 -11.88
C TRP A 72 -5.27 9.89 -12.92
N PRO A 73 -5.55 10.25 -14.17
CA PRO A 73 -5.82 9.28 -15.24
C PRO A 73 -4.69 8.29 -15.45
N LEU A 74 -3.44 8.73 -15.39
CA LEU A 74 -2.28 7.85 -15.55
C LEU A 74 -2.13 6.88 -14.37
N PHE A 75 -2.55 7.25 -13.16
CA PHE A 75 -2.64 6.30 -12.05
C PHE A 75 -3.53 5.10 -12.39
N ALA A 76 -4.72 5.36 -12.95
CA ALA A 76 -5.64 4.29 -13.35
C ALA A 76 -5.06 3.41 -14.48
N GLU A 77 -4.42 4.03 -15.46
CA GLU A 77 -3.74 3.31 -16.55
C GLU A 77 -2.62 2.41 -16.02
N LYS A 78 -1.74 2.94 -15.16
CA LYS A 78 -0.64 2.20 -14.56
C LYS A 78 -1.14 1.09 -13.62
N ALA A 79 -2.20 1.32 -12.85
CA ALA A 79 -2.85 0.27 -12.06
C ALA A 79 -3.33 -0.87 -12.96
N LYS A 80 -4.00 -0.55 -14.07
CA LYS A 80 -4.44 -1.55 -15.04
C LYS A 80 -3.28 -2.32 -15.65
N GLN A 81 -2.20 -1.64 -16.03
CA GLN A 81 -0.96 -2.26 -16.52
C GLN A 81 -0.43 -3.28 -15.50
N LEU A 82 -0.23 -2.88 -14.24
CA LEU A 82 0.26 -3.75 -13.17
C LEU A 82 -0.59 -5.02 -13.00
N LEU A 83 -1.91 -4.88 -13.02
CA LEU A 83 -2.83 -6.00 -12.79
C LEU A 83 -2.96 -6.92 -14.01
N THR A 84 -3.04 -6.37 -15.22
CA THR A 84 -3.42 -7.15 -16.42
C THR A 84 -2.23 -7.58 -17.26
N GLN A 85 -1.18 -6.77 -17.34
CA GLN A 85 0.01 -7.04 -18.16
C GLN A 85 1.15 -7.63 -17.30
N ASP A 86 1.52 -6.94 -16.22
CA ASP A 86 2.62 -7.37 -15.34
C ASP A 86 2.18 -8.50 -14.41
N LYS A 87 0.87 -8.62 -14.14
CA LYS A 87 0.23 -9.67 -13.32
C LYS A 87 0.83 -9.72 -11.91
N VAL A 88 0.94 -8.56 -11.28
CA VAL A 88 1.41 -8.46 -9.91
C VAL A 88 0.42 -9.09 -8.94
N ALA A 89 0.92 -9.69 -7.86
CA ALA A 89 0.07 -10.32 -6.84
C ALA A 89 -0.67 -9.29 -5.97
N VAL A 90 -0.04 -8.14 -5.74
CA VAL A 90 -0.54 -7.04 -4.90
C VAL A 90 0.12 -5.74 -5.31
N VAL A 91 -0.52 -4.61 -5.04
CA VAL A 91 0.02 -3.27 -5.27
C VAL A 91 0.11 -2.52 -3.95
N PHE A 92 1.27 -1.93 -3.68
CA PHE A 92 1.47 -0.89 -2.67
C PHE A 92 1.53 0.45 -3.39
N GLY A 93 0.63 1.37 -3.05
CA GLY A 93 0.62 2.59 -3.85
C GLY A 93 -0.41 3.62 -3.45
N CYS A 94 -0.38 4.70 -4.21
CA CYS A 94 -1.09 5.93 -4.02
C CYS A 94 -0.64 6.69 -2.75
N TRP A 95 -0.89 7.99 -2.75
CA TRP A 95 -0.68 8.86 -1.59
C TRP A 95 -1.86 9.82 -1.42
N THR A 96 -2.37 10.37 -2.50
CA THR A 96 -3.50 11.29 -2.47
C THR A 96 -4.83 10.55 -2.51
N SER A 97 -5.86 11.10 -1.89
CA SER A 97 -7.21 10.52 -1.96
C SER A 97 -7.74 10.49 -3.39
N VAL A 98 -7.40 11.47 -4.23
CA VAL A 98 -7.82 11.46 -5.63
C VAL A 98 -7.13 10.35 -6.43
N SER A 99 -5.84 10.07 -6.20
CA SER A 99 -5.17 8.95 -6.87
C SER A 99 -5.81 7.61 -6.48
N ARG A 100 -6.08 7.40 -5.18
CA ARG A 100 -6.80 6.22 -4.70
C ARG A 100 -8.17 6.07 -5.36
N LYS A 101 -8.98 7.12 -5.39
CA LYS A 101 -10.31 7.10 -6.02
C LYS A 101 -10.25 6.86 -7.53
N SER A 102 -9.19 7.32 -8.19
CA SER A 102 -8.97 7.06 -9.63
C SER A 102 -8.66 5.60 -9.92
N VAL A 103 -7.93 4.92 -9.03
CA VAL A 103 -7.56 3.51 -9.24
C VAL A 103 -8.59 2.52 -8.70
N LEU A 104 -9.44 2.93 -7.76
CA LEU A 104 -10.42 2.05 -7.11
C LEU A 104 -11.26 1.22 -8.09
N PRO A 105 -11.90 1.80 -9.12
CA PRO A 105 -12.65 1.01 -10.09
C PRO A 105 -11.79 -0.03 -10.81
N VAL A 106 -10.54 0.30 -11.12
CA VAL A 106 -9.61 -0.61 -11.80
C VAL A 106 -9.30 -1.84 -10.93
N PHE A 107 -9.08 -1.63 -9.63
CA PHE A 107 -8.85 -2.74 -8.69
C PHE A 107 -10.08 -3.61 -8.51
N GLU A 108 -11.26 -3.02 -8.44
CA GLU A 108 -12.52 -3.75 -8.31
C GLU A 108 -12.85 -4.57 -9.56
N GLU A 109 -12.73 -3.99 -10.74
CA GLU A 109 -12.99 -4.65 -12.03
C GLU A 109 -12.04 -5.83 -12.29
N ASN A 110 -10.78 -5.71 -11.86
CA ASN A 110 -9.75 -6.73 -12.09
C ASN A 110 -9.52 -7.64 -10.86
N ASN A 111 -10.34 -7.50 -9.81
CA ASN A 111 -10.19 -8.22 -8.55
C ASN A 111 -8.75 -8.15 -7.99
N GLY A 112 -8.09 -7.00 -8.15
CA GLY A 112 -6.76 -6.73 -7.65
C GLY A 112 -6.76 -6.35 -6.16
N LEU A 113 -5.58 -6.32 -5.55
CA LEU A 113 -5.40 -5.89 -4.16
C LEU A 113 -4.52 -4.65 -4.11
N LEU A 114 -5.01 -3.60 -3.44
CA LEU A 114 -4.29 -2.36 -3.15
C LEU A 114 -4.08 -2.22 -1.65
N PHE A 115 -2.84 -2.03 -1.22
CA PHE A 115 -2.49 -1.53 0.11
C PHE A 115 -2.21 -0.04 0.02
N TYR A 116 -3.12 0.76 0.58
CA TYR A 116 -3.05 2.21 0.63
C TYR A 116 -2.39 2.65 1.94
N PRO A 117 -1.18 3.26 1.90
CA PRO A 117 -0.34 3.38 3.09
C PRO A 117 -0.62 4.62 3.95
N VAL A 118 -1.42 5.56 3.47
CA VAL A 118 -1.59 6.89 4.07
C VAL A 118 -2.93 7.00 4.79
N GLN A 119 -3.08 8.04 5.61
CA GLN A 119 -4.37 8.39 6.19
C GLN A 119 -5.41 8.72 5.11
N TYR A 120 -6.67 8.52 5.43
CA TYR A 120 -7.76 8.79 4.51
C TYR A 120 -8.99 9.36 5.25
N GLU A 121 -10.00 9.79 4.51
CA GLU A 121 -11.21 10.44 5.04
C GLU A 121 -12.12 9.50 5.85
N GLY A 122 -11.93 8.19 5.73
CA GLY A 122 -12.86 7.20 6.27
C GLY A 122 -14.04 6.96 5.31
N GLU A 123 -15.04 6.20 5.79
CA GLU A 123 -16.31 5.95 5.11
C GLU A 123 -16.21 5.39 3.68
N GLU A 124 -15.08 4.81 3.33
CA GLU A 124 -14.85 4.13 2.06
C GLU A 124 -14.61 2.64 2.33
N LEU A 125 -15.39 1.80 1.69
CA LEU A 125 -15.32 0.35 1.84
C LEU A 125 -15.14 -0.32 0.48
N SER A 126 -14.07 -1.07 0.33
CA SER A 126 -13.84 -1.95 -0.81
C SER A 126 -13.14 -3.22 -0.35
N LYS A 127 -13.55 -4.36 -0.87
CA LYS A 127 -12.86 -5.65 -0.63
C LYS A 127 -11.48 -5.70 -1.28
N ASN A 128 -11.17 -4.76 -2.17
CA ASN A 128 -9.96 -4.70 -2.96
C ASN A 128 -8.92 -3.70 -2.41
N VAL A 129 -9.28 -2.91 -1.38
CA VAL A 129 -8.40 -1.88 -0.81
C VAL A 129 -8.21 -2.10 0.69
N PHE A 130 -6.96 -2.22 1.10
CA PHE A 130 -6.57 -2.28 2.51
C PHE A 130 -5.99 -0.93 2.93
N PHE A 131 -6.67 -0.26 3.84
CA PHE A 131 -6.24 1.01 4.42
C PHE A 131 -5.33 0.75 5.61
N THR A 132 -4.05 1.08 5.49
CA THR A 132 -3.07 0.90 6.57
C THR A 132 -2.73 2.20 7.30
N GLY A 133 -3.22 3.34 6.79
CA GLY A 133 -3.13 4.65 7.42
C GLY A 133 -4.30 4.94 8.37
N ALA A 134 -4.15 5.99 9.17
CA ALA A 134 -5.14 6.37 10.17
C ALA A 134 -6.44 6.89 9.56
N ALA A 135 -7.56 6.48 10.13
CA ALA A 135 -8.89 7.02 9.85
C ALA A 135 -9.23 8.19 10.81
N PRO A 136 -10.28 8.99 10.54
CA PRO A 136 -10.64 10.14 11.36
C PRO A 136 -10.88 9.82 12.84
N ASN A 137 -11.43 8.66 13.17
CA ASN A 137 -11.63 8.20 14.54
C ASN A 137 -10.32 7.92 15.31
N GLN A 138 -9.21 7.83 14.64
CA GLN A 138 -7.90 7.60 15.24
C GLN A 138 -7.10 8.90 15.41
N ARG A 139 -7.54 10.03 14.84
CA ARG A 139 -6.81 11.30 14.88
C ARG A 139 -7.71 12.54 14.97
N ALA A 140 -8.61 12.79 14.02
CA ALA A 140 -9.41 14.01 13.98
C ALA A 140 -10.42 14.06 15.13
N ILE A 141 -11.18 13.00 15.35
CA ILE A 141 -12.18 12.93 16.41
C ILE A 141 -11.53 13.06 17.80
N PRO A 142 -10.51 12.26 18.17
CA PRO A 142 -9.86 12.42 19.47
C PRO A 142 -9.20 13.80 19.67
N ALA A 143 -8.70 14.42 18.61
CA ALA A 143 -8.14 15.77 18.68
C ALA A 143 -9.20 16.81 19.01
N VAL A 144 -10.38 16.73 18.38
CA VAL A 144 -11.53 17.61 18.70
C VAL A 144 -12.00 17.38 20.13
N ASP A 145 -12.19 16.12 20.54
CA ASP A 145 -12.62 15.77 21.88
C ASP A 145 -11.64 16.31 22.95
N PHE A 146 -10.34 16.15 22.71
CA PHE A 146 -9.32 16.72 23.60
C PHE A 146 -9.42 18.24 23.69
N LEU A 147 -9.48 18.95 22.56
CA LEU A 147 -9.53 20.41 22.54
C LEU A 147 -10.80 20.97 23.17
N MET A 148 -11.91 20.22 23.14
CA MET A 148 -13.16 20.57 23.81
C MET A 148 -13.13 20.29 25.32
N SER A 149 -12.24 19.43 25.78
CA SER A 149 -12.08 19.09 27.18
C SER A 149 -11.47 20.24 27.99
N LYS A 150 -11.57 20.17 29.32
CA LYS A 150 -10.93 21.14 30.21
C LYS A 150 -9.42 21.21 30.01
N ASP A 151 -8.77 20.06 29.85
CA ASP A 151 -7.31 19.96 29.70
C ASP A 151 -6.85 20.48 28.33
N GLY A 152 -7.69 20.40 27.30
CA GLY A 152 -7.45 20.93 25.95
C GLY A 152 -7.85 22.39 25.77
N GLY A 153 -8.27 23.07 26.86
CA GLY A 153 -8.61 24.50 26.82
C GLY A 153 -10.09 24.82 26.62
N GLY A 154 -10.98 23.82 26.53
CA GLY A 154 -12.43 23.99 26.49
C GLY A 154 -12.95 24.72 25.26
N ALA A 155 -12.37 24.45 24.09
CA ALA A 155 -12.75 25.11 22.83
C ALA A 155 -14.24 24.95 22.51
N LYS A 156 -14.93 26.09 22.25
CA LYS A 156 -16.36 26.13 21.93
C LYS A 156 -16.68 26.73 20.57
N ARG A 157 -15.73 27.37 19.96
CA ARG A 157 -15.87 28.00 18.64
C ARG A 157 -14.79 27.45 17.72
N TRP A 158 -15.21 27.05 16.53
CA TRP A 158 -14.34 26.35 15.58
C TRP A 158 -14.39 27.08 14.25
N VAL A 159 -13.24 27.08 13.57
CA VAL A 159 -13.11 27.49 12.18
C VAL A 159 -12.53 26.30 11.42
N LEU A 160 -13.21 25.88 10.36
CA LEU A 160 -12.72 24.85 9.45
C LEU A 160 -11.99 25.53 8.29
N LEU A 161 -10.73 25.18 8.12
CA LEU A 161 -9.90 25.65 7.02
C LEU A 161 -9.37 24.43 6.26
N GLY A 162 -9.63 24.37 4.97
CA GLY A 162 -9.18 23.30 4.10
C GLY A 162 -8.87 23.78 2.70
N THR A 163 -8.13 23.00 1.94
CA THR A 163 -7.93 23.21 0.51
C THR A 163 -9.15 22.72 -0.27
N ASP A 164 -9.36 23.27 -1.48
CA ASP A 164 -10.36 22.75 -2.40
C ASP A 164 -9.90 21.42 -3.03
N TYR A 165 -10.05 20.34 -2.27
CA TYR A 165 -9.50 19.03 -2.60
C TYR A 165 -10.37 17.91 -2.00
N VAL A 166 -10.26 16.69 -2.53
CA VAL A 166 -11.07 15.53 -2.14
C VAL A 166 -10.97 15.21 -0.64
N TYR A 167 -9.74 15.19 -0.10
CA TYR A 167 -9.51 14.76 1.27
C TYR A 167 -10.13 15.67 2.36
N PRO A 168 -10.09 17.02 2.28
CA PRO A 168 -10.68 17.87 3.32
C PRO A 168 -12.18 18.16 3.18
N ARG A 169 -12.87 17.61 2.19
CA ARG A 169 -14.32 17.83 1.95
C ARG A 169 -15.25 16.87 2.66
#